data_cef2c8aa291c5f33f2440d82e50999a6
#
_entry.id   cef2c8aa291c5f33f2440d82e50999a6
#
_cell.length_a   1.000
_cell.length_b   1.000
_cell.length_c   1.000
_cell.angle_alpha   90.00
_cell.angle_beta   90.00
_cell.angle_gamma   90.00
#
_symmetry.space_group_name_H-M   'P 1'
#
loop_
_entity.id
_entity.type
_entity.pdbx_description
1 polymer ?
#
loop_
_entity_poly.entity_id
_entity_poly.type
_entity_poly.pdbx_seq_one_letter_code
_entity_poly.pdbx_strand_id
1 'polypeptide(L)'
;MLMAGSSTPYYINKDSSLMIIDSLTKDISLVSAEDCLIIPDVHGRDFWKDAANRFPGNIVFLGDYLDPYPLEGISPDEAFTNFQEILSFKKANPDRVTLLLGNHDLQYFSKAYSLYSKSDRYSWKYAQLYEDTFHENSQLFQLAHTLAFPESKVLFTHAGVHSCWLHQHSYLLPEVSAEAINRLLDTEEGIVALTECSKIRGGDYPAGSPVWADQREMVHSEPIEGTYQIFGHTMLEVPVITCTFACLDTQNVYAINPHLKINIIK
;
A
#
# COMPACT_ATOMS: atom_id res chain seq x y z
N MET A 1 15.38 -4.90 -35.29
CA MET A 1 14.54 -3.71 -35.14
C MET A 1 13.32 -4.14 -34.30
N LEU A 2 13.46 -4.15 -32.99
CA LEU A 2 12.40 -4.54 -32.08
C LEU A 2 11.55 -3.28 -31.78
N MET A 3 10.30 -3.34 -32.17
CA MET A 3 9.34 -2.28 -31.91
C MET A 3 8.99 -2.29 -30.42
N ALA A 4 9.23 -1.18 -29.72
CA ALA A 4 8.75 -0.95 -28.38
C ALA A 4 7.22 -0.92 -28.38
N GLY A 5 6.59 -1.90 -27.77
CA GLY A 5 5.16 -1.92 -27.56
C GLY A 5 4.79 -0.85 -26.53
N SER A 6 3.96 0.11 -26.92
CA SER A 6 3.32 1.03 -25.99
C SER A 6 2.36 0.25 -25.11
N SER A 7 2.69 0.07 -23.83
CA SER A 7 1.77 -0.50 -22.84
C SER A 7 0.72 0.55 -22.47
N THR A 8 -0.46 0.41 -23.03
CA THR A 8 -1.62 1.24 -22.68
C THR A 8 -2.28 0.66 -21.42
N PRO A 9 -2.56 1.45 -20.38
CA PRO A 9 -3.21 0.96 -19.18
C PRO A 9 -4.68 0.61 -19.43
N TYR A 10 -5.18 -0.42 -18.73
CA TYR A 10 -6.51 -0.98 -18.91
C TYR A 10 -7.39 -0.75 -17.66
N TYR A 11 -8.66 -0.36 -17.87
CA TYR A 11 -9.72 -0.41 -16.86
C TYR A 11 -10.59 -1.65 -17.08
N ILE A 12 -10.99 -2.30 -15.99
CA ILE A 12 -12.02 -3.36 -16.02
C ILE A 12 -13.33 -2.75 -15.51
N ASN A 13 -14.34 -2.68 -16.38
CA ASN A 13 -15.70 -2.24 -16.02
C ASN A 13 -16.53 -3.44 -15.52
N LYS A 14 -17.64 -3.20 -14.77
CA LYS A 14 -18.60 -4.21 -14.32
C LYS A 14 -19.11 -5.14 -15.44
N ASP A 15 -19.07 -4.68 -16.69
CA ASP A 15 -19.51 -5.42 -17.88
C ASP A 15 -18.37 -6.12 -18.63
N SER A 16 -17.20 -6.35 -17.96
CA SER A 16 -16.02 -7.02 -18.54
C SER A 16 -15.44 -6.34 -19.78
N SER A 17 -15.75 -5.08 -20.04
CA SER A 17 -15.17 -4.31 -21.13
C SER A 17 -13.92 -3.58 -20.65
N LEU A 18 -12.79 -3.86 -21.32
CA LEU A 18 -11.52 -3.17 -21.12
C LEU A 18 -11.65 -1.73 -21.61
N MET A 19 -11.53 -0.74 -20.72
CA MET A 19 -11.40 0.65 -21.16
C MET A 19 -9.94 1.05 -21.26
N ILE A 20 -9.55 1.54 -22.43
CA ILE A 20 -8.22 2.13 -22.68
C ILE A 20 -8.24 3.55 -22.14
N ILE A 21 -7.29 3.90 -21.27
CA ILE A 21 -7.17 5.28 -20.79
C ILE A 21 -6.05 5.97 -21.56
N ASP A 22 -6.46 6.92 -22.38
CA ASP A 22 -5.53 7.92 -22.90
C ASP A 22 -5.08 8.85 -21.75
N SER A 23 -3.77 8.88 -21.51
CA SER A 23 -3.06 9.75 -20.57
C SER A 23 -3.41 9.62 -19.06
N LEU A 24 -2.90 8.56 -18.41
CA LEU A 24 -2.78 8.51 -16.94
C LEU A 24 -1.69 9.46 -16.40
N THR A 25 -0.83 9.98 -17.27
CA THR A 25 0.34 10.75 -16.83
C THR A 25 0.00 12.22 -16.66
N LYS A 26 0.41 12.80 -15.52
CA LYS A 26 0.21 14.21 -15.18
C LYS A 26 1.50 14.78 -14.61
N ASP A 27 1.86 16.01 -15.02
CA ASP A 27 2.96 16.76 -14.37
C ASP A 27 2.56 17.13 -12.95
N ILE A 28 3.49 17.00 -11.98
CA ILE A 28 3.24 17.31 -10.56
C ILE A 28 2.76 18.75 -10.35
N SER A 29 3.18 19.69 -11.19
CA SER A 29 2.75 21.11 -11.11
C SER A 29 1.26 21.31 -11.42
N LEU A 30 0.59 20.32 -12.02
CA LEU A 30 -0.83 20.35 -12.34
C LEU A 30 -1.69 19.61 -11.29
N VAL A 31 -1.07 19.02 -10.24
CA VAL A 31 -1.76 18.32 -9.17
C VAL A 31 -2.28 19.35 -8.16
N SER A 32 -3.56 19.27 -7.82
CA SER A 32 -4.20 20.15 -6.83
C SER A 32 -3.76 19.79 -5.41
N ALA A 33 -3.74 20.77 -4.51
CA ALA A 33 -3.54 20.50 -3.08
C ALA A 33 -4.70 19.70 -2.44
N GLU A 34 -5.85 19.64 -3.10
CA GLU A 34 -7.01 18.82 -2.70
C GLU A 34 -6.87 17.34 -3.12
N ASP A 35 -5.94 17.05 -4.04
CA ASP A 35 -5.62 15.68 -4.44
C ASP A 35 -4.83 14.99 -3.30
N CYS A 36 -4.75 13.66 -3.34
CA CYS A 36 -3.86 12.90 -2.46
C CYS A 36 -2.79 12.20 -3.29
N LEU A 37 -1.52 12.40 -2.90
CA LEU A 37 -0.40 11.68 -3.49
C LEU A 37 -0.29 10.28 -2.87
N ILE A 38 -0.03 9.29 -3.70
CA ILE A 38 0.04 7.89 -3.30
C ILE A 38 1.40 7.34 -3.71
N ILE A 39 2.12 6.81 -2.75
CA ILE A 39 3.44 6.19 -2.94
C ILE A 39 3.29 4.71 -2.58
N PRO A 40 3.30 3.82 -3.58
CA PRO A 40 3.23 2.37 -3.35
C PRO A 40 4.53 1.84 -2.74
N ASP A 41 4.70 0.53 -2.75
CA ASP A 41 5.79 -0.22 -2.14
C ASP A 41 7.17 0.37 -2.44
N VAL A 42 7.89 0.75 -1.39
CA VAL A 42 9.16 1.50 -1.52
C VAL A 42 10.35 0.57 -1.73
N HIS A 43 10.55 -0.43 -0.88
CA HIS A 43 11.65 -1.39 -0.94
C HIS A 43 13.03 -0.74 -1.18
N GLY A 44 13.29 0.39 -0.49
CA GLY A 44 14.53 1.14 -0.61
C GLY A 44 14.65 2.06 -1.83
N ARG A 45 13.68 2.05 -2.74
CA ARG A 45 13.69 2.91 -3.95
C ARG A 45 13.38 4.37 -3.59
N ASP A 46 13.92 5.31 -4.36
CA ASP A 46 13.83 6.74 -4.12
C ASP A 46 12.87 7.51 -5.05
N PHE A 47 12.08 6.80 -5.87
CA PHE A 47 11.15 7.37 -6.86
C PHE A 47 10.13 8.35 -6.28
N TRP A 48 9.88 8.31 -4.98
CA TRP A 48 8.93 9.16 -4.26
C TRP A 48 9.44 10.58 -3.99
N LYS A 49 10.78 10.78 -3.92
CA LYS A 49 11.41 11.97 -3.35
C LYS A 49 11.03 13.27 -4.06
N ASP A 50 11.15 13.33 -5.39
CA ASP A 50 10.87 14.57 -6.14
C ASP A 50 9.40 14.95 -6.00
N ALA A 51 8.48 14.01 -6.25
CA ALA A 51 7.06 14.27 -6.17
C ALA A 51 6.62 14.68 -4.75
N ALA A 52 7.04 13.95 -3.72
CA ALA A 52 6.65 14.22 -2.33
C ALA A 52 7.16 15.60 -1.83
N ASN A 53 8.38 15.98 -2.22
CA ASN A 53 8.95 17.28 -1.83
C ASN A 53 8.27 18.48 -2.51
N ARG A 54 7.73 18.28 -3.72
CA ARG A 54 7.07 19.34 -4.49
C ARG A 54 5.57 19.44 -4.22
N PHE A 55 4.96 18.38 -3.69
CA PHE A 55 3.52 18.31 -3.48
C PHE A 55 3.13 18.89 -2.11
N PRO A 56 2.18 19.85 -2.03
CA PRO A 56 1.79 20.48 -0.77
C PRO A 56 0.65 19.77 -0.04
N GLY A 57 -0.10 18.87 -0.71
CA GLY A 57 -1.29 18.19 -0.18
C GLY A 57 -0.97 16.91 0.60
N ASN A 58 -2.00 16.10 0.82
CA ASN A 58 -1.90 14.83 1.55
C ASN A 58 -1.10 13.78 0.79
N ILE A 59 -0.26 13.03 1.50
CA ILE A 59 0.59 11.97 0.94
C ILE A 59 0.38 10.70 1.76
N VAL A 60 0.12 9.59 1.08
CA VAL A 60 0.00 8.26 1.70
C VAL A 60 1.06 7.33 1.11
N PHE A 61 1.94 6.83 1.96
CA PHE A 61 2.84 5.72 1.65
C PHE A 61 2.12 4.41 2.00
N LEU A 62 2.10 3.47 1.06
CA LEU A 62 1.37 2.21 1.22
C LEU A 62 2.16 1.12 1.95
N GLY A 63 3.42 1.39 2.37
CA GLY A 63 4.23 0.47 3.16
C GLY A 63 5.41 -0.14 2.40
N ASP A 64 5.95 -1.22 2.97
CA ASP A 64 7.09 -1.98 2.46
C ASP A 64 8.32 -1.11 2.19
N TYR A 65 8.82 -0.45 3.25
CA TYR A 65 9.93 0.50 3.14
C TYR A 65 11.29 -0.16 2.93
N LEU A 66 11.49 -1.34 3.52
CA LEU A 66 12.74 -2.09 3.58
C LEU A 66 12.72 -3.33 2.67
N ASP A 67 13.69 -4.21 2.83
CA ASP A 67 13.80 -5.47 2.10
C ASP A 67 13.82 -5.29 0.56
N PRO A 68 14.85 -4.62 0.00
CA PRO A 68 14.96 -4.38 -1.43
C PRO A 68 15.03 -5.68 -2.23
N TYR A 69 14.59 -5.63 -3.47
CA TYR A 69 14.70 -6.77 -4.38
C TYR A 69 16.15 -7.02 -4.78
N PRO A 70 16.65 -8.27 -4.69
CA PRO A 70 18.09 -8.57 -4.94
C PRO A 70 18.59 -8.15 -6.32
N LEU A 71 17.70 -8.15 -7.34
CA LEU A 71 18.05 -7.82 -8.73
C LEU A 71 18.10 -6.31 -9.01
N GLU A 72 17.65 -5.47 -8.09
CA GLU A 72 17.63 -4.01 -8.27
C GLU A 72 18.94 -3.34 -7.85
N GLY A 73 19.83 -4.08 -7.20
CA GLY A 73 21.15 -3.57 -6.81
C GLY A 73 21.13 -2.57 -5.65
N ILE A 74 20.00 -2.43 -4.96
CA ILE A 74 19.89 -1.60 -3.76
C ILE A 74 20.38 -2.41 -2.57
N SER A 75 21.37 -1.90 -1.86
CA SER A 75 21.87 -2.54 -0.65
C SER A 75 20.92 -2.31 0.55
N PRO A 76 20.97 -3.17 1.58
CA PRO A 76 20.22 -2.94 2.81
C PRO A 76 20.57 -1.61 3.52
N ASP A 77 21.82 -1.15 3.41
CA ASP A 77 22.25 0.13 4.00
C ASP A 77 21.62 1.32 3.24
N GLU A 78 21.55 1.26 1.91
CA GLU A 78 20.87 2.27 1.10
C GLU A 78 19.35 2.27 1.36
N ALA A 79 18.72 1.09 1.44
CA ALA A 79 17.30 0.96 1.78
C ALA A 79 17.02 1.53 3.18
N PHE A 80 17.87 1.28 4.16
CA PHE A 80 17.75 1.83 5.50
C PHE A 80 17.91 3.35 5.52
N THR A 81 18.87 3.88 4.78
CA THR A 81 19.07 5.34 4.64
C THR A 81 17.83 5.99 4.05
N ASN A 82 17.26 5.41 2.99
CA ASN A 82 16.01 5.88 2.38
C ASN A 82 14.83 5.83 3.37
N PHE A 83 14.73 4.77 4.17
CA PHE A 83 13.71 4.66 5.21
C PHE A 83 13.86 5.77 6.28
N GLN A 84 15.09 6.08 6.71
CA GLN A 84 15.34 7.19 7.64
C GLN A 84 14.94 8.55 7.05
N GLU A 85 15.12 8.75 5.75
CA GLU A 85 14.64 9.96 5.06
C GLU A 85 13.12 10.04 5.05
N ILE A 86 12.39 8.92 4.84
CA ILE A 86 10.93 8.87 4.92
C ILE A 86 10.46 9.21 6.33
N LEU A 87 11.10 8.65 7.38
CA LEU A 87 10.78 8.98 8.77
C LEU A 87 10.99 10.47 9.07
N SER A 88 12.10 11.03 8.57
CA SER A 88 12.41 12.45 8.73
C SER A 88 11.40 13.33 7.98
N PHE A 89 10.99 12.93 6.79
CA PHE A 89 9.96 13.61 5.99
C PHE A 89 8.60 13.57 6.68
N LYS A 90 8.18 12.43 7.26
CA LYS A 90 6.96 12.32 8.08
C LYS A 90 7.02 13.23 9.30
N LYS A 91 8.12 13.24 10.04
CA LYS A 91 8.30 14.08 11.22
C LYS A 91 8.23 15.59 10.89
N ALA A 92 8.75 15.98 9.73
CA ALA A 92 8.69 17.37 9.23
C ALA A 92 7.29 17.75 8.70
N ASN A 93 6.44 16.77 8.37
CA ASN A 93 5.13 16.95 7.77
C ASN A 93 4.05 16.08 8.45
N PRO A 94 3.86 16.19 9.78
CA PRO A 94 3.07 15.23 10.56
C PRO A 94 1.60 15.17 10.15
N ASP A 95 1.03 16.29 9.72
CA ASP A 95 -0.42 16.40 9.46
C ASP A 95 -0.81 15.94 8.04
N ARG A 96 0.13 15.94 7.09
CA ARG A 96 -0.15 15.64 5.68
C ARG A 96 0.45 14.35 5.17
N VAL A 97 1.40 13.74 5.88
CA VAL A 97 2.03 12.48 5.48
C VAL A 97 1.51 11.34 6.33
N THR A 98 1.04 10.29 5.71
CA THR A 98 0.60 9.04 6.34
C THR A 98 1.54 7.91 5.95
N LEU A 99 2.00 7.11 6.93
CA LEU A 99 2.82 5.94 6.70
C LEU A 99 2.02 4.68 7.06
N LEU A 100 1.72 3.85 6.07
CA LEU A 100 1.11 2.54 6.31
C LEU A 100 2.19 1.47 6.53
N LEU A 101 1.82 0.40 7.21
CA LEU A 101 2.64 -0.80 7.38
C LEU A 101 2.28 -1.83 6.32
N GLY A 102 3.28 -2.32 5.60
CA GLY A 102 3.16 -3.49 4.76
C GLY A 102 3.59 -4.78 5.48
N ASN A 103 3.48 -5.91 4.78
CA ASN A 103 3.86 -7.21 5.34
C ASN A 103 5.37 -7.30 5.63
N HIS A 104 6.22 -6.64 4.83
CA HIS A 104 7.66 -6.55 5.08
C HIS A 104 7.99 -5.64 6.26
N ASP A 105 7.16 -4.65 6.57
CA ASP A 105 7.36 -3.79 7.73
C ASP A 105 6.92 -4.49 9.02
N LEU A 106 5.78 -5.17 9.00
CA LEU A 106 5.20 -5.85 10.16
C LEU A 106 6.11 -6.93 10.75
N GLN A 107 6.93 -7.58 9.94
CA GLN A 107 7.89 -8.58 10.42
C GLN A 107 9.01 -7.99 11.29
N TYR A 108 9.25 -6.68 11.22
CA TYR A 108 10.16 -5.94 12.09
C TYR A 108 9.42 -5.09 13.12
N PHE A 109 8.21 -4.62 12.79
CA PHE A 109 7.39 -3.79 13.66
C PHE A 109 6.82 -4.58 14.85
N SER A 110 6.40 -5.84 14.64
CA SER A 110 5.75 -6.67 15.65
C SER A 110 6.45 -8.01 15.83
N LYS A 111 6.99 -8.25 17.04
CA LYS A 111 7.58 -9.55 17.40
C LYS A 111 6.55 -10.68 17.31
N ALA A 112 5.28 -10.42 17.69
CA ALA A 112 4.21 -11.41 17.59
C ALA A 112 3.95 -11.78 16.12
N TYR A 113 3.86 -10.81 15.21
CA TYR A 113 3.73 -11.06 13.78
C TYR A 113 4.91 -11.88 13.24
N SER A 114 6.13 -11.50 13.60
CA SER A 114 7.39 -12.13 13.17
C SER A 114 7.52 -13.61 13.56
N LEU A 115 6.76 -14.08 14.56
CA LEU A 115 6.73 -15.52 14.94
C LEU A 115 6.00 -16.37 13.90
N TYR A 116 5.02 -15.81 13.20
CA TYR A 116 4.14 -16.52 12.28
C TYR A 116 4.40 -16.21 10.81
N SER A 117 4.93 -15.02 10.51
CA SER A 117 5.14 -14.57 9.13
C SER A 117 6.46 -13.83 8.97
N LYS A 118 7.28 -14.35 8.07
CA LYS A 118 8.51 -13.71 7.58
C LYS A 118 8.61 -13.93 6.08
N SER A 119 8.96 -12.87 5.37
CA SER A 119 9.25 -12.97 3.94
C SER A 119 10.60 -13.68 3.69
N ASP A 120 10.80 -14.17 2.49
CA ASP A 120 12.08 -14.72 2.01
C ASP A 120 13.20 -13.67 1.96
N ARG A 121 12.84 -12.38 1.97
CA ARG A 121 13.77 -11.23 1.99
C ARG A 121 14.04 -10.69 3.38
N TYR A 122 13.55 -11.36 4.46
CA TYR A 122 13.81 -10.94 5.84
C TYR A 122 15.30 -10.86 6.13
N SER A 123 15.78 -9.72 6.56
CA SER A 123 17.20 -9.48 6.78
C SER A 123 17.64 -9.81 8.21
N TRP A 124 18.08 -11.05 8.44
CA TRP A 124 18.59 -11.48 9.76
C TRP A 124 19.73 -10.62 10.27
N LYS A 125 20.58 -10.13 9.38
CA LYS A 125 21.73 -9.28 9.75
C LYS A 125 21.31 -7.92 10.29
N TYR A 126 20.25 -7.34 9.74
CA TYR A 126 19.77 -6.00 10.06
C TYR A 126 18.51 -6.00 10.95
N ALA A 127 17.98 -7.17 11.30
CA ALA A 127 16.72 -7.30 12.00
C ALA A 127 16.64 -6.44 13.27
N GLN A 128 17.64 -6.51 14.14
CA GLN A 128 17.66 -5.72 15.39
C GLN A 128 17.62 -4.21 15.11
N LEU A 129 18.39 -3.73 14.13
CA LEU A 129 18.40 -2.31 13.74
C LEU A 129 17.03 -1.85 13.23
N TYR A 130 16.37 -2.68 12.41
CA TYR A 130 15.05 -2.37 11.86
C TYR A 130 13.98 -2.42 12.96
N GLU A 131 13.97 -3.44 13.80
CA GLU A 131 13.07 -3.57 14.96
C GLU A 131 13.19 -2.37 15.89
N ASP A 132 14.42 -1.97 16.28
CA ASP A 132 14.66 -0.81 17.13
C ASP A 132 14.13 0.47 16.48
N THR A 133 14.37 0.67 15.17
CA THR A 133 13.92 1.84 14.42
C THR A 133 12.39 1.92 14.36
N PHE A 134 11.71 0.81 14.07
CA PHE A 134 10.24 0.76 14.09
C PHE A 134 9.69 1.01 15.48
N HIS A 135 10.29 0.42 16.52
CA HIS A 135 9.86 0.60 17.91
C HIS A 135 9.96 2.06 18.35
N GLU A 136 11.09 2.71 18.09
CA GLU A 136 11.31 4.13 18.43
C GLU A 136 10.35 5.09 17.69
N ASN A 137 9.81 4.67 16.55
CA ASN A 137 8.95 5.48 15.70
C ASN A 137 7.53 4.90 15.54
N SER A 138 7.12 3.97 16.40
CA SER A 138 5.88 3.19 16.24
C SER A 138 4.63 4.05 16.06
N GLN A 139 4.57 5.20 16.75
CA GLN A 139 3.46 6.16 16.67
C GLN A 139 3.30 6.84 15.30
N LEU A 140 4.26 6.69 14.39
CA LEU A 140 4.19 7.29 13.06
C LEU A 140 3.45 6.40 12.05
N PHE A 141 3.21 5.14 12.39
CA PHE A 141 2.69 4.12 11.49
C PHE A 141 1.26 3.69 11.83
N GLN A 142 0.58 3.22 10.81
CA GLN A 142 -0.77 2.64 10.93
C GLN A 142 -0.98 1.58 9.83
N LEU A 143 -2.01 0.72 9.97
CA LEU A 143 -2.36 -0.30 8.96
C LEU A 143 -3.24 0.24 7.85
N ALA A 144 -4.08 1.21 8.18
CA ALA A 144 -5.06 1.76 7.27
C ALA A 144 -5.25 3.26 7.48
N HIS A 145 -5.63 3.95 6.42
CA HIS A 145 -5.99 5.37 6.44
C HIS A 145 -7.26 5.59 5.63
N THR A 146 -8.12 6.50 6.07
CA THR A 146 -9.30 6.91 5.32
C THR A 146 -9.19 8.38 4.94
N LEU A 147 -9.40 8.67 3.67
CA LEU A 147 -9.59 10.02 3.16
C LEU A 147 -11.03 10.19 2.71
N ALA A 148 -11.73 11.18 3.28
CA ALA A 148 -13.08 11.53 2.88
C ALA A 148 -13.04 12.61 1.81
N PHE A 149 -13.61 12.32 0.65
CA PHE A 149 -13.96 13.29 -0.38
C PHE A 149 -15.46 13.63 -0.29
N PRO A 150 -15.95 14.73 -0.92
CA PRO A 150 -17.35 15.15 -0.80
C PRO A 150 -18.39 14.05 -1.16
N GLU A 151 -18.07 13.20 -2.14
CA GLU A 151 -19.00 12.19 -2.67
C GLU A 151 -18.52 10.73 -2.43
N SER A 152 -17.35 10.54 -1.80
CA SER A 152 -16.74 9.22 -1.67
C SER A 152 -15.78 9.13 -0.50
N LYS A 153 -15.58 7.92 -0.01
CA LYS A 153 -14.57 7.57 0.96
C LYS A 153 -13.51 6.69 0.30
N VAL A 154 -12.25 7.03 0.49
CA VAL A 154 -11.12 6.20 0.02
C VAL A 154 -10.46 5.56 1.22
N LEU A 155 -10.39 4.23 1.23
CA LEU A 155 -9.67 3.43 2.20
C LEU A 155 -8.33 3.01 1.62
N PHE A 156 -7.25 3.40 2.27
CA PHE A 156 -5.90 2.98 1.95
C PHE A 156 -5.47 1.86 2.92
N THR A 157 -4.99 0.77 2.38
CA THR A 157 -4.31 -0.31 3.09
C THR A 157 -3.12 -0.77 2.25
N HIS A 158 -2.26 -1.61 2.80
CA HIS A 158 -1.12 -2.10 2.03
C HIS A 158 -1.56 -3.01 0.86
N ALA A 159 -2.44 -4.00 1.11
CA ALA A 159 -2.78 -5.04 0.12
C ALA A 159 -4.27 -5.10 -0.29
N GLY A 160 -5.13 -4.24 0.29
CA GLY A 160 -6.58 -4.30 0.11
C GLY A 160 -7.28 -5.18 1.15
N VAL A 161 -8.56 -4.93 1.35
CA VAL A 161 -9.40 -5.64 2.33
C VAL A 161 -10.39 -6.52 1.58
N HIS A 162 -10.16 -7.83 1.59
CA HIS A 162 -10.99 -8.81 0.88
C HIS A 162 -12.25 -9.16 1.69
N SER A 163 -13.43 -9.20 1.05
CA SER A 163 -14.71 -9.46 1.70
C SER A 163 -14.77 -10.81 2.44
N CYS A 164 -14.15 -11.85 1.87
CA CYS A 164 -14.06 -13.17 2.52
C CYS A 164 -13.27 -13.09 3.83
N TRP A 165 -12.13 -12.38 3.86
CA TRP A 165 -11.33 -12.17 5.06
C TRP A 165 -12.11 -11.34 6.10
N LEU A 166 -12.80 -10.28 5.69
CA LEU A 166 -13.69 -9.49 6.56
C LEU A 166 -14.78 -10.35 7.20
N HIS A 167 -15.42 -11.21 6.41
CA HIS A 167 -16.47 -12.08 6.92
C HIS A 167 -15.94 -13.06 7.97
N GLN A 168 -14.76 -13.64 7.72
CA GLN A 168 -14.09 -14.55 8.64
C GLN A 168 -13.72 -13.86 9.96
N HIS A 169 -13.32 -12.60 9.92
CA HIS A 169 -12.87 -11.81 11.06
C HIS A 169 -13.89 -10.73 11.51
N SER A 170 -15.18 -10.91 11.20
CA SER A 170 -16.25 -9.97 11.58
C SER A 170 -16.34 -9.70 13.09
N TYR A 171 -15.85 -10.61 13.92
CA TYR A 171 -15.77 -10.43 15.37
C TYR A 171 -14.65 -9.46 15.80
N LEU A 172 -13.56 -9.33 15.03
CA LEU A 172 -12.50 -8.34 15.22
C LEU A 172 -12.85 -7.00 14.57
N LEU A 173 -13.57 -7.04 13.44
CA LEU A 173 -13.92 -5.90 12.60
C LEU A 173 -15.43 -5.84 12.41
N PRO A 174 -16.20 -5.40 13.44
CA PRO A 174 -17.66 -5.27 13.35
C PRO A 174 -18.09 -4.19 12.33
N GLU A 175 -17.19 -3.29 11.99
CA GLU A 175 -17.32 -2.29 10.92
C GLU A 175 -16.01 -2.16 10.15
N VAL A 176 -16.09 -1.79 8.87
CA VAL A 176 -14.90 -1.57 8.04
C VAL A 176 -14.53 -0.09 8.08
N SER A 177 -13.57 0.23 8.94
CA SER A 177 -13.01 1.58 9.04
C SER A 177 -11.49 1.49 9.23
N ALA A 178 -10.77 2.57 8.90
CA ALA A 178 -9.33 2.63 9.15
C ALA A 178 -9.02 2.45 10.64
N GLU A 179 -9.85 3.03 11.51
CA GLU A 179 -9.71 2.94 12.96
C GLU A 179 -9.88 1.49 13.46
N ALA A 180 -10.85 0.74 12.91
CA ALA A 180 -11.06 -0.66 13.27
C ALA A 180 -9.89 -1.53 12.79
N ILE A 181 -9.40 -1.31 11.56
CA ILE A 181 -8.24 -2.03 11.02
C ILE A 181 -6.98 -1.72 11.84
N ASN A 182 -6.76 -0.48 12.22
CA ASN A 182 -5.60 -0.08 13.03
C ASN A 182 -5.59 -0.75 14.41
N ARG A 183 -6.76 -0.97 15.03
CA ARG A 183 -6.88 -1.69 16.31
C ARG A 183 -6.46 -3.17 16.25
N LEU A 184 -6.29 -3.76 15.06
CA LEU A 184 -5.73 -5.12 14.95
C LEU A 184 -4.30 -5.21 15.52
N LEU A 185 -3.56 -4.10 15.58
CA LEU A 185 -2.23 -4.06 16.21
C LEU A 185 -2.29 -4.15 17.74
N ASP A 186 -3.43 -3.89 18.35
CA ASP A 186 -3.59 -3.80 19.81
C ASP A 186 -3.76 -5.20 20.46
N THR A 187 -4.03 -6.24 19.67
CA THR A 187 -4.33 -7.57 20.17
C THR A 187 -3.52 -8.66 19.47
N GLU A 188 -3.18 -9.74 20.17
CA GLU A 188 -2.51 -10.88 19.58
C GLU A 188 -3.35 -11.55 18.49
N GLU A 189 -4.67 -11.66 18.69
CA GLU A 189 -5.60 -12.22 17.71
C GLU A 189 -5.63 -11.38 16.42
N GLY A 190 -5.65 -10.05 16.54
CA GLY A 190 -5.56 -9.13 15.40
C GLY A 190 -4.23 -9.28 14.65
N ILE A 191 -3.11 -9.35 15.38
CA ILE A 191 -1.79 -9.56 14.80
C ILE A 191 -1.71 -10.90 14.07
N VAL A 192 -2.24 -11.97 14.64
CA VAL A 192 -2.28 -13.30 13.98
C VAL A 192 -3.14 -13.24 12.72
N ALA A 193 -4.31 -12.61 12.76
CA ALA A 193 -5.17 -12.43 11.59
C ALA A 193 -4.45 -11.67 10.44
N LEU A 194 -3.56 -10.73 10.77
CA LEU A 194 -2.75 -10.01 9.77
C LEU A 194 -1.71 -10.92 9.08
N THR A 195 -1.34 -12.06 9.65
CA THR A 195 -0.39 -12.99 9.02
C THR A 195 -1.02 -13.90 7.96
N GLU A 196 -2.34 -13.87 7.82
CA GLU A 196 -3.06 -14.74 6.90
C GLU A 196 -2.76 -14.40 5.45
N CYS A 197 -2.21 -15.39 4.74
CA CYS A 197 -1.82 -15.31 3.35
C CYS A 197 -2.65 -16.30 2.53
N SER A 198 -3.16 -15.89 1.38
CA SER A 198 -3.99 -16.72 0.53
C SER A 198 -3.18 -17.76 -0.25
N LYS A 199 -3.89 -18.77 -0.79
CA LYS A 199 -3.31 -19.81 -1.65
C LYS A 199 -2.63 -19.25 -2.91
N ILE A 200 -3.08 -18.10 -3.42
CA ILE A 200 -2.50 -17.43 -4.58
C ILE A 200 -1.05 -17.01 -4.30
N ARG A 201 -0.75 -16.67 -3.04
CA ARG A 201 0.59 -16.31 -2.57
C ARG A 201 1.30 -17.40 -1.78
N GLY A 202 0.82 -18.65 -1.86
CA GLY A 202 1.46 -19.79 -1.24
C GLY A 202 1.07 -20.05 0.22
N GLY A 203 0.10 -19.33 0.76
CA GLY A 203 -0.49 -19.60 2.06
C GLY A 203 -1.64 -20.63 2.01
N ASP A 204 -2.35 -20.78 3.11
CA ASP A 204 -3.40 -21.78 3.27
C ASP A 204 -4.82 -21.19 3.35
N TYR A 205 -4.94 -19.86 3.41
CA TYR A 205 -6.22 -19.19 3.64
C TYR A 205 -6.99 -18.95 2.34
N PRO A 206 -8.33 -18.81 2.42
CA PRO A 206 -9.17 -18.49 1.25
C PRO A 206 -8.89 -17.12 0.66
N ALA A 207 -8.54 -16.14 1.51
CA ALA A 207 -8.17 -14.79 1.13
C ALA A 207 -7.03 -14.29 2.04
N GLY A 208 -6.23 -13.36 1.53
CA GLY A 208 -5.20 -12.69 2.31
C GLY A 208 -5.76 -11.58 3.20
N SER A 209 -5.03 -11.26 4.27
CA SER A 209 -5.28 -10.13 5.17
C SER A 209 -5.07 -8.78 4.47
N PRO A 210 -5.40 -7.63 5.10
CA PRO A 210 -5.15 -6.30 4.54
C PRO A 210 -3.69 -5.98 4.19
N VAL A 211 -2.75 -6.86 4.58
CA VAL A 211 -1.32 -6.74 4.24
C VAL A 211 -0.80 -7.91 3.37
N TRP A 212 -1.66 -8.88 3.01
CA TRP A 212 -1.29 -10.05 2.20
C TRP A 212 -2.23 -10.34 1.04
N ALA A 213 -3.36 -9.64 0.89
CA ALA A 213 -4.29 -9.87 -0.20
C ALA A 213 -3.61 -9.65 -1.56
N ASP A 214 -3.89 -10.53 -2.51
CA ASP A 214 -3.35 -10.42 -3.88
C ASP A 214 -4.36 -9.69 -4.78
N GLN A 215 -3.86 -8.86 -5.70
CA GLN A 215 -4.71 -8.15 -6.65
C GLN A 215 -5.65 -9.12 -7.43
N ARG A 216 -5.18 -10.34 -7.73
CA ARG A 216 -5.96 -11.35 -8.46
C ARG A 216 -7.16 -11.88 -7.65
N GLU A 217 -7.06 -11.92 -6.33
CA GLU A 217 -8.21 -12.27 -5.49
C GLU A 217 -9.15 -11.09 -5.26
N MET A 218 -8.61 -9.86 -5.20
CA MET A 218 -9.41 -8.66 -5.00
C MET A 218 -10.46 -8.41 -6.09
N VAL A 219 -10.23 -8.89 -7.32
CA VAL A 219 -11.26 -8.82 -8.41
C VAL A 219 -12.50 -9.66 -8.12
N HIS A 220 -12.41 -10.61 -7.19
CA HIS A 220 -13.52 -11.47 -6.74
C HIS A 220 -14.09 -11.05 -5.38
N SER A 221 -13.53 -10.00 -4.77
CA SER A 221 -14.04 -9.45 -3.53
C SER A 221 -15.33 -8.67 -3.74
N GLU A 222 -16.29 -8.85 -2.84
CA GLU A 222 -17.46 -7.96 -2.81
C GLU A 222 -17.01 -6.54 -2.44
N PRO A 223 -17.58 -5.49 -3.07
CA PRO A 223 -17.25 -4.11 -2.74
C PRO A 223 -17.61 -3.76 -1.29
N ILE A 224 -16.78 -2.96 -0.64
CA ILE A 224 -17.16 -2.32 0.62
C ILE A 224 -18.06 -1.12 0.29
N GLU A 225 -19.27 -1.12 0.83
CA GLU A 225 -20.27 -0.10 0.52
C GLU A 225 -19.75 1.32 0.79
N GLY A 226 -19.93 2.22 -0.17
CA GLY A 226 -19.52 3.63 -0.07
C GLY A 226 -18.01 3.86 0.01
N THR A 227 -17.19 2.83 -0.24
CA THR A 227 -15.73 2.91 -0.09
C THR A 227 -15.01 2.48 -1.35
N TYR A 228 -14.09 3.32 -1.82
CA TYR A 228 -13.12 2.98 -2.84
C TYR A 228 -11.81 2.54 -2.17
N GLN A 229 -11.22 1.42 -2.57
CA GLN A 229 -9.98 0.93 -1.96
C GLN A 229 -8.76 1.28 -2.81
N ILE A 230 -7.65 1.68 -2.15
CA ILE A 230 -6.35 1.88 -2.79
C ILE A 230 -5.30 1.10 -2.03
N PHE A 231 -4.49 0.32 -2.77
CA PHE A 231 -3.45 -0.52 -2.20
C PHE A 231 -2.30 -0.78 -3.18
N GLY A 232 -1.21 -1.37 -2.69
CA GLY A 232 0.00 -1.79 -3.41
C GLY A 232 0.21 -3.30 -3.37
N HIS A 233 1.33 -3.75 -2.79
CA HIS A 233 1.70 -5.13 -2.47
C HIS A 233 1.88 -6.09 -3.65
N THR A 234 1.00 -6.06 -4.64
CA THR A 234 1.13 -6.88 -5.83
C THR A 234 1.85 -6.10 -6.90
N MET A 235 3.12 -6.45 -7.13
CA MET A 235 3.94 -5.79 -8.16
C MET A 235 3.36 -6.02 -9.56
N LEU A 236 3.13 -4.93 -10.28
CA LEU A 236 2.46 -4.89 -11.58
C LEU A 236 3.31 -4.09 -12.60
N GLU A 237 3.19 -4.41 -13.88
CA GLU A 237 3.75 -3.57 -14.95
C GLU A 237 2.90 -2.31 -15.20
N VAL A 238 1.58 -2.43 -15.02
CA VAL A 238 0.61 -1.35 -15.17
C VAL A 238 -0.40 -1.42 -14.02
N PRO A 239 -0.93 -0.27 -13.54
CA PRO A 239 -1.88 -0.29 -12.44
C PRO A 239 -3.18 -0.97 -12.83
N VAL A 240 -3.80 -1.67 -11.89
CA VAL A 240 -5.16 -2.20 -12.04
C VAL A 240 -6.11 -1.25 -11.35
N ILE A 241 -6.98 -0.60 -12.14
CA ILE A 241 -7.96 0.37 -11.65
C ILE A 241 -9.35 -0.10 -12.06
N THR A 242 -10.23 -0.26 -11.09
CA THR A 242 -11.62 -0.71 -11.26
C THR A 242 -12.61 0.34 -10.73
N CYS A 243 -13.88 0.03 -10.72
CA CYS A 243 -14.90 0.90 -10.09
C CYS A 243 -14.92 0.80 -8.55
N THR A 244 -14.20 -0.14 -7.95
CA THR A 244 -14.22 -0.40 -6.50
C THR A 244 -12.85 -0.32 -5.84
N PHE A 245 -11.78 -0.49 -6.61
CA PHE A 245 -10.41 -0.42 -6.09
C PHE A 245 -9.37 -0.04 -7.15
N ALA A 246 -8.20 0.37 -6.67
CA ALA A 246 -6.97 0.48 -7.46
C ALA A 246 -5.82 -0.24 -6.75
N CYS A 247 -5.09 -1.10 -7.49
CA CYS A 247 -3.79 -1.65 -7.11
C CYS A 247 -2.70 -0.91 -7.89
N LEU A 248 -1.78 -0.25 -7.17
CA LEU A 248 -0.89 0.77 -7.74
C LEU A 248 0.60 0.42 -7.65
N ASP A 249 0.99 -0.79 -7.21
CA ASP A 249 2.41 -1.15 -7.08
C ASP A 249 3.09 -1.37 -8.45
N THR A 250 3.50 -0.27 -9.06
CA THR A 250 4.19 -0.22 -10.36
C THR A 250 5.47 0.62 -10.32
N GLN A 251 5.99 0.93 -9.12
CA GLN A 251 7.15 1.79 -8.91
C GLN A 251 6.97 3.23 -9.46
N ASN A 252 5.72 3.70 -9.51
CA ASN A 252 5.37 5.07 -9.89
C ASN A 252 4.65 5.77 -8.75
N VAL A 253 4.74 7.10 -8.72
CA VAL A 253 3.92 7.93 -7.84
C VAL A 253 2.58 8.20 -8.51
N TYR A 254 1.51 8.18 -7.72
CA TYR A 254 0.16 8.44 -8.20
C TYR A 254 -0.47 9.62 -7.46
N ALA A 255 -1.46 10.24 -8.06
CA ALA A 255 -2.36 11.17 -7.39
C ALA A 255 -3.81 10.78 -7.66
N ILE A 256 -4.65 10.81 -6.62
CA ILE A 256 -6.09 10.66 -6.72
C ILE A 256 -6.76 12.00 -6.38
N ASN A 257 -7.71 12.41 -7.21
CA ASN A 257 -8.49 13.62 -6.98
C ASN A 257 -9.85 13.32 -6.30
N PRO A 258 -10.61 14.35 -5.86
CA PRO A 258 -11.92 14.18 -5.24
C PRO A 258 -12.98 13.43 -6.08
N HIS A 259 -12.79 13.33 -7.40
CA HIS A 259 -13.65 12.57 -8.32
C HIS A 259 -13.12 11.15 -8.58
N LEU A 260 -12.24 10.62 -7.73
CA LEU A 260 -11.60 9.30 -7.84
C LEU A 260 -10.81 9.08 -9.14
N LYS A 261 -10.43 10.16 -9.83
CA LYS A 261 -9.55 10.03 -10.99
C LYS A 261 -8.10 9.87 -10.53
N ILE A 262 -7.46 8.78 -10.96
CA ILE A 262 -6.06 8.45 -10.63
C ILE A 262 -5.17 8.80 -11.81
N ASN A 263 -4.03 9.45 -11.53
CA ASN A 263 -3.01 9.81 -12.52
C ASN A 263 -1.64 9.36 -12.03
N ILE A 264 -0.77 8.94 -12.97
CA ILE A 264 0.67 8.75 -12.73
C ILE A 264 1.33 10.12 -12.72
N ILE A 265 2.18 10.39 -11.74
CA ILE A 265 2.87 11.68 -11.56
C ILE A 265 4.29 11.58 -12.13
N LYS A 266 4.66 12.58 -12.91
CA LYS A 266 6.01 12.76 -13.48
C LYS A 266 6.59 14.11 -13.10
#